data_f3da64544b3f4efc271fe2df403b337f
#
_entry.id   f3da64544b3f4efc271fe2df403b337f
#
_cell.length_a   1.000
_cell.length_b   1.000
_cell.length_c   1.000
_cell.angle_alpha   90.00
_cell.angle_beta   90.00
_cell.angle_gamma   90.00
#
_symmetry.space_group_name_H-M   'P 1'
#
loop_
_entity.id
_entity.type
_entity.pdbx_description
1 polymer ?
#
loop_
_entity_poly.entity_id
_entity_poly.type
_entity_poly.pdbx_seq_one_letter_code
_entity_poly.pdbx_strand_id
1 'polypeptide(L)'
;LKIKPGFYDLLFYIAFVVCIIFSITMERAALLYISPLVVVTILLKYISVTKKKADPLFILALIALFGVNFFSFYGFNSYFKILTLLTCAYLICYCLILKKYISKAKYSISVSVSIGVLLVVYSIYSIVVLLVDYIPKSNLIYMILCACCLLIYAAVVAKIYVKNNYQHGTVLLGSGISSIFHIGLSPINEYFYYNKTFTVIIIICHFISIYLFMVFITKTKPVNSQGNYS
;
A
#
# COMPACT_ATOMS: atom_id res chain seq x y z
N LEU A 1 -20.02 10.30 -15.85
CA LEU A 1 -20.41 8.92 -15.52
C LEU A 1 -20.91 8.87 -14.07
N LYS A 2 -22.24 8.90 -13.85
CA LYS A 2 -22.86 8.62 -12.54
C LYS A 2 -22.77 7.11 -12.30
N ILE A 3 -21.66 6.64 -11.77
CA ILE A 3 -21.53 5.27 -11.30
C ILE A 3 -22.30 5.22 -9.97
N LYS A 4 -23.46 4.56 -9.95
CA LYS A 4 -24.11 4.23 -8.67
C LYS A 4 -23.15 3.35 -7.87
N PRO A 5 -22.75 3.74 -6.65
CA PRO A 5 -21.87 2.90 -5.83
C PRO A 5 -22.57 1.56 -5.60
N GLY A 6 -21.87 0.47 -5.88
CA GLY A 6 -22.36 -0.87 -5.57
C GLY A 6 -22.46 -1.07 -4.05
N PHE A 7 -23.21 -2.06 -3.59
CA PHE A 7 -23.33 -2.39 -2.17
C PHE A 7 -21.99 -2.48 -1.44
N TYR A 8 -21.00 -3.13 -2.07
CA TYR A 8 -19.65 -3.29 -1.49
C TYR A 8 -18.83 -1.99 -1.47
N ASP A 9 -19.13 -1.03 -2.37
CA ASP A 9 -18.52 0.31 -2.31
C ASP A 9 -19.04 1.06 -1.09
N LEU A 10 -20.33 1.00 -0.83
CA LEU A 10 -20.95 1.62 0.33
C LEU A 10 -20.40 1.02 1.63
N LEU A 11 -20.29 -0.30 1.68
CA LEU A 11 -19.75 -1.02 2.83
C LEU A 11 -18.30 -0.59 3.13
N PHE A 12 -17.46 -0.48 2.09
CA PHE A 12 -16.10 0.02 2.24
C PHE A 12 -16.08 1.46 2.76
N TYR A 13 -16.86 2.38 2.18
CA TYR A 13 -16.87 3.77 2.61
C TYR A 13 -17.35 3.93 4.06
N ILE A 14 -18.39 3.18 4.47
CA ILE A 14 -18.86 3.20 5.85
C ILE A 14 -17.76 2.70 6.80
N ALA A 15 -17.18 1.53 6.53
CA ALA A 15 -16.13 0.97 7.38
C ALA A 15 -14.90 1.89 7.44
N PHE A 16 -14.52 2.52 6.33
CA PHE A 16 -13.41 3.45 6.26
C PHE A 16 -13.67 4.73 7.08
N VAL A 17 -14.85 5.34 6.94
CA VAL A 17 -15.23 6.53 7.71
C VAL A 17 -15.28 6.21 9.21
N VAL A 18 -15.87 5.08 9.58
CA VAL A 18 -15.89 4.62 10.99
C VAL A 18 -14.47 4.44 11.51
N CYS A 19 -13.56 3.83 10.73
CA CYS A 19 -12.16 3.67 11.11
C CYS A 19 -11.47 5.04 11.33
N ILE A 20 -11.73 6.03 10.48
CA ILE A 20 -11.21 7.40 10.66
C ILE A 20 -11.76 8.02 11.96
N ILE A 21 -13.06 7.91 12.24
CA ILE A 21 -13.67 8.45 13.47
C ILE A 21 -12.98 7.86 14.70
N PHE A 22 -12.83 6.54 14.76
CA PHE A 22 -12.14 5.89 15.89
C PHE A 22 -10.64 6.23 15.98
N SER A 23 -10.00 6.56 14.85
CA SER A 23 -8.61 7.03 14.88
C SER A 23 -8.48 8.44 15.47
N ILE A 24 -9.48 9.29 15.27
CA ILE A 24 -9.53 10.63 15.85
C ILE A 24 -9.82 10.58 17.36
N THR A 25 -10.73 9.71 17.79
CA THR A 25 -11.07 9.49 19.20
C THR A 25 -10.00 8.71 19.95
N MET A 26 -9.04 8.11 19.23
CA MET A 26 -7.89 7.36 19.78
C MET A 26 -8.25 6.09 20.55
N GLU A 27 -9.34 5.46 20.21
CA GLU A 27 -9.72 4.16 20.75
C GLU A 27 -8.93 3.03 20.06
N ARG A 28 -7.66 2.81 20.49
CA ARG A 28 -6.81 1.73 19.94
C ARG A 28 -7.49 0.36 20.01
N ALA A 29 -8.23 0.08 21.07
CA ALA A 29 -8.98 -1.17 21.21
C ALA A 29 -10.04 -1.33 20.11
N ALA A 30 -10.73 -0.26 19.74
CA ALA A 30 -11.69 -0.30 18.63
C ALA A 30 -10.99 -0.44 17.26
N LEU A 31 -9.86 0.26 17.06
CA LEU A 31 -9.08 0.16 15.83
C LEU A 31 -8.54 -1.25 15.57
N LEU A 32 -8.24 -2.01 16.62
CA LEU A 32 -7.81 -3.41 16.53
C LEU A 32 -8.82 -4.27 15.75
N TYR A 33 -10.11 -4.00 15.88
CA TYR A 33 -11.17 -4.76 15.21
C TYR A 33 -11.64 -4.10 13.91
N ILE A 34 -11.77 -2.78 13.91
CA ILE A 34 -12.35 -2.04 12.78
C ILE A 34 -11.37 -1.96 11.61
N SER A 35 -10.08 -1.75 11.87
CA SER A 35 -9.07 -1.63 10.82
C SER A 35 -8.94 -2.90 9.96
N PRO A 36 -8.85 -4.13 10.51
CA PRO A 36 -8.89 -5.34 9.71
C PRO A 36 -10.22 -5.53 8.94
N LEU A 37 -11.36 -5.07 9.52
CA LEU A 37 -12.65 -5.15 8.82
C LEU A 37 -12.68 -4.33 7.54
N VAL A 38 -12.01 -3.17 7.49
CA VAL A 38 -11.88 -2.39 6.25
C VAL A 38 -11.19 -3.21 5.16
N VAL A 39 -10.14 -3.98 5.49
CA VAL A 39 -9.47 -4.87 4.52
C VAL A 39 -10.43 -5.96 4.03
N VAL A 40 -11.26 -6.52 4.93
CA VAL A 40 -12.29 -7.51 4.55
C VAL A 40 -13.29 -6.91 3.57
N THR A 41 -13.72 -5.65 3.76
CA THR A 41 -14.63 -5.01 2.80
C THR A 41 -14.02 -4.84 1.42
N ILE A 42 -12.71 -4.52 1.35
CA ILE A 42 -11.96 -4.46 0.08
C ILE A 42 -11.88 -5.85 -0.57
N LEU A 43 -11.63 -6.91 0.23
CA LEU A 43 -11.61 -8.29 -0.27
C LEU A 43 -12.98 -8.69 -0.86
N LEU A 44 -14.06 -8.43 -0.15
CA LEU A 44 -15.43 -8.73 -0.62
C LEU A 44 -15.74 -7.97 -1.92
N LYS A 45 -15.38 -6.69 -2.00
CA LYS A 45 -15.51 -5.90 -3.22
C LYS A 45 -14.69 -6.48 -4.35
N TYR A 46 -13.42 -6.84 -4.11
CA TYR A 46 -12.55 -7.43 -5.10
C TYR A 46 -13.14 -8.72 -5.68
N ILE A 47 -13.58 -9.65 -4.83
CA ILE A 47 -14.20 -10.91 -5.25
C ILE A 47 -15.48 -10.65 -6.04
N SER A 48 -16.31 -9.69 -5.62
CA SER A 48 -17.56 -9.37 -6.32
C SER A 48 -17.34 -8.83 -7.73
N VAL A 49 -16.26 -8.04 -7.95
CA VAL A 49 -15.92 -7.45 -9.26
C VAL A 49 -15.23 -8.47 -10.16
N THR A 50 -14.30 -9.26 -9.62
CA THR A 50 -13.48 -10.19 -10.39
C THR A 50 -14.12 -11.56 -10.59
N LYS A 51 -15.04 -11.95 -9.71
CA LYS A 51 -15.72 -13.26 -9.72
C LYS A 51 -14.68 -14.40 -9.79
N LYS A 52 -14.78 -15.26 -10.82
CA LYS A 52 -13.88 -16.42 -11.05
C LYS A 52 -12.46 -16.03 -11.52
N LYS A 53 -12.21 -14.73 -11.86
CA LYS A 53 -10.92 -14.24 -12.36
C LYS A 53 -10.09 -13.54 -11.28
N ALA A 54 -10.38 -13.78 -10.01
CA ALA A 54 -9.62 -13.22 -8.89
C ALA A 54 -8.16 -13.69 -8.93
N ASP A 55 -7.21 -12.75 -8.84
CA ASP A 55 -5.78 -13.07 -8.76
C ASP A 55 -5.44 -13.56 -7.34
N PRO A 56 -4.95 -14.80 -7.17
CA PRO A 56 -4.65 -15.36 -5.86
C PRO A 56 -3.55 -14.58 -5.13
N LEU A 57 -2.62 -13.94 -5.84
CA LEU A 57 -1.58 -13.11 -5.23
C LEU A 57 -2.18 -11.87 -4.56
N PHE A 58 -3.25 -11.28 -5.12
CA PHE A 58 -3.90 -10.15 -4.47
C PHE A 58 -4.69 -10.58 -3.23
N ILE A 59 -5.33 -11.75 -3.25
CA ILE A 59 -5.98 -12.32 -2.07
C ILE A 59 -4.94 -12.57 -0.96
N LEU A 60 -3.78 -13.15 -1.31
CA LEU A 60 -2.68 -13.37 -0.37
C LEU A 60 -2.16 -12.05 0.21
N ALA A 61 -2.03 -11.01 -0.63
CA ALA A 61 -1.66 -9.68 -0.18
C ALA A 61 -2.68 -9.09 0.82
N LEU A 62 -3.99 -9.27 0.57
CA LEU A 62 -5.02 -8.81 1.50
C LEU A 62 -5.03 -9.58 2.82
N ILE A 63 -4.70 -10.87 2.81
CA ILE A 63 -4.52 -11.66 4.04
C ILE A 63 -3.31 -11.12 4.84
N ALA A 64 -2.18 -10.84 4.18
CA ALA A 64 -1.03 -10.23 4.83
C ALA A 64 -1.36 -8.84 5.39
N LEU A 65 -2.11 -8.01 4.65
CA LEU A 65 -2.57 -6.70 5.08
C LEU A 65 -3.56 -6.78 6.25
N PHE A 66 -4.41 -7.79 6.32
CA PHE A 66 -5.26 -8.05 7.48
C PHE A 66 -4.38 -8.26 8.73
N GLY A 67 -3.33 -9.09 8.62
CA GLY A 67 -2.37 -9.29 9.71
C GLY A 67 -1.61 -8.01 10.07
N VAL A 68 -1.17 -7.21 9.09
CA VAL A 68 -0.52 -5.90 9.34
C VAL A 68 -1.45 -5.01 10.16
N ASN A 69 -2.74 -4.89 9.80
CA ASN A 69 -3.69 -4.07 10.54
C ASN A 69 -3.92 -4.59 11.95
N PHE A 70 -4.05 -5.90 12.14
CA PHE A 70 -4.22 -6.50 13.44
C PHE A 70 -3.02 -6.22 14.37
N PHE A 71 -1.80 -6.57 13.94
CA PHE A 71 -0.60 -6.43 14.78
C PHE A 71 -0.20 -4.96 15.00
N SER A 72 -0.52 -4.04 14.08
CA SER A 72 -0.25 -2.62 14.26
C SER A 72 -0.97 -2.04 15.49
N PHE A 73 -2.20 -2.47 15.78
CA PHE A 73 -2.99 -1.98 16.91
C PHE A 73 -2.90 -2.88 18.14
N TYR A 74 -2.61 -4.17 17.97
CA TYR A 74 -2.42 -5.10 19.08
C TYR A 74 -1.14 -4.82 19.85
N GLY A 75 -0.03 -4.49 19.18
CA GLY A 75 1.23 -4.18 19.83
C GLY A 75 2.37 -3.97 18.84
N PHE A 76 2.42 -2.80 18.22
CA PHE A 76 3.39 -2.46 17.17
C PHE A 76 4.83 -2.84 17.53
N ASN A 77 5.30 -2.38 18.69
CA ASN A 77 6.69 -2.58 19.12
C ASN A 77 7.00 -4.05 19.41
N SER A 78 6.09 -4.76 20.05
CA SER A 78 6.26 -6.18 20.43
C SER A 78 6.22 -7.09 19.22
N TYR A 79 5.41 -6.76 18.20
CA TYR A 79 5.21 -7.56 17.00
C TYR A 79 5.86 -6.96 15.76
N PHE A 80 6.80 -6.02 15.92
CA PHE A 80 7.45 -5.31 14.82
C PHE A 80 8.03 -6.25 13.75
N LYS A 81 8.66 -7.36 14.15
CA LYS A 81 9.21 -8.36 13.21
C LYS A 81 8.13 -8.98 12.33
N ILE A 82 7.03 -9.42 12.94
CA ILE A 82 5.90 -10.04 12.22
C ILE A 82 5.26 -9.02 11.29
N LEU A 83 5.00 -7.82 11.82
CA LEU A 83 4.42 -6.72 11.07
C LEU A 83 5.26 -6.38 9.83
N THR A 84 6.57 -6.28 9.99
CA THR A 84 7.50 -5.98 8.92
C THR A 84 7.54 -7.10 7.87
N LEU A 85 7.56 -8.37 8.29
CA LEU A 85 7.53 -9.51 7.37
C LEU A 85 6.24 -9.58 6.57
N LEU A 86 5.09 -9.32 7.21
CA LEU A 86 3.80 -9.24 6.51
C LEU A 86 3.75 -8.08 5.52
N THR A 87 4.37 -6.94 5.89
CA THR A 87 4.53 -5.79 5.01
C THR A 87 5.37 -6.13 3.79
N CYS A 88 6.51 -6.80 3.96
CA CYS A 88 7.32 -7.30 2.86
C CYS A 88 6.53 -8.28 1.98
N ALA A 89 5.78 -9.20 2.59
CA ALA A 89 5.00 -10.19 1.87
C ALA A 89 3.97 -9.56 0.93
N TYR A 90 3.16 -8.60 1.40
CA TYR A 90 2.19 -7.96 0.52
C TYR A 90 2.84 -7.08 -0.56
N LEU A 91 3.96 -6.38 -0.25
CA LEU A 91 4.70 -5.61 -1.25
C LEU A 91 5.27 -6.50 -2.35
N ILE A 92 5.81 -7.67 -2.00
CA ILE A 92 6.29 -8.67 -2.97
C ILE A 92 5.13 -9.17 -3.83
N CYS A 93 3.97 -9.50 -3.23
CA CYS A 93 2.77 -9.88 -3.98
C CYS A 93 2.36 -8.78 -4.97
N TYR A 94 2.37 -7.51 -4.56
CA TYR A 94 2.07 -6.38 -5.43
C TYR A 94 3.08 -6.28 -6.59
N CYS A 95 4.38 -6.42 -6.32
CA CYS A 95 5.40 -6.44 -7.37
C CYS A 95 5.20 -7.59 -8.37
N LEU A 96 4.85 -8.79 -7.89
CA LEU A 96 4.58 -9.95 -8.75
C LEU A 96 3.33 -9.73 -9.63
N ILE A 97 2.27 -9.14 -9.08
CA ILE A 97 1.09 -8.76 -9.86
C ILE A 97 1.46 -7.73 -10.93
N LEU A 98 2.20 -6.69 -10.53
CA LEU A 98 2.61 -5.60 -11.43
C LEU A 98 3.58 -6.04 -12.53
N LYS A 99 4.30 -7.16 -12.34
CA LYS A 99 5.18 -7.72 -13.39
C LYS A 99 4.44 -7.95 -14.70
N LYS A 100 3.15 -8.29 -14.67
CA LYS A 100 2.29 -8.49 -15.85
C LYS A 100 2.06 -7.20 -16.65
N TYR A 101 2.25 -6.04 -16.01
CA TYR A 101 2.04 -4.70 -16.60
C TYR A 101 3.33 -4.04 -17.08
N ILE A 102 4.50 -4.67 -16.87
CA ILE A 102 5.78 -4.14 -17.34
C ILE A 102 5.95 -4.44 -18.81
N SER A 103 5.81 -3.43 -19.68
CA SER A 103 6.07 -3.54 -21.11
C SER A 103 7.58 -3.63 -21.41
N LYS A 104 7.95 -4.35 -22.49
CA LYS A 104 9.33 -4.45 -22.99
C LYS A 104 9.75 -3.26 -23.86
N ALA A 105 8.83 -2.35 -24.22
CA ALA A 105 9.13 -1.20 -25.05
C ALA A 105 10.22 -0.30 -24.46
N LYS A 106 11.10 0.25 -25.30
CA LYS A 106 12.08 1.26 -24.89
C LYS A 106 11.35 2.49 -24.37
N TYR A 107 11.89 3.12 -23.36
CA TYR A 107 11.36 4.34 -22.77
C TYR A 107 12.47 5.37 -22.61
N SER A 108 12.12 6.64 -22.77
CA SER A 108 12.97 7.76 -22.40
C SER A 108 12.60 8.22 -20.99
N ILE A 109 13.57 8.31 -20.11
CA ILE A 109 13.35 8.85 -18.78
C ILE A 109 13.39 10.37 -18.91
N SER A 110 12.29 11.05 -18.55
CA SER A 110 12.30 12.52 -18.48
C SER A 110 13.01 12.99 -17.23
N VAL A 111 13.57 14.21 -17.27
CA VAL A 111 14.24 14.83 -16.12
C VAL A 111 13.30 14.87 -14.90
N SER A 112 12.03 15.21 -15.10
CA SER A 112 11.02 15.26 -14.01
C SER A 112 10.85 13.90 -13.31
N VAL A 113 10.88 12.82 -14.06
CA VAL A 113 10.80 11.45 -13.50
C VAL A 113 12.05 11.12 -12.70
N SER A 114 13.22 11.46 -13.20
CA SER A 114 14.50 11.25 -12.47
C SER A 114 14.48 11.98 -11.13
N ILE A 115 14.04 13.23 -11.11
CA ILE A 115 13.89 14.02 -9.88
C ILE A 115 12.89 13.34 -8.93
N GLY A 116 11.73 12.89 -9.42
CA GLY A 116 10.73 12.21 -8.60
C GLY A 116 11.27 10.91 -7.96
N VAL A 117 12.02 10.11 -8.72
CA VAL A 117 12.66 8.89 -8.19
C VAL A 117 13.71 9.24 -7.12
N LEU A 118 14.56 10.24 -7.36
CA LEU A 118 15.54 10.70 -6.38
C LEU A 118 14.90 11.18 -5.08
N LEU A 119 13.79 11.94 -5.17
CA LEU A 119 13.05 12.37 -3.98
C LEU A 119 12.48 11.20 -3.18
N VAL A 120 11.94 10.18 -3.84
CA VAL A 120 11.43 8.97 -3.16
C VAL A 120 12.57 8.21 -2.47
N VAL A 121 13.70 8.00 -3.15
CA VAL A 121 14.87 7.33 -2.58
C VAL A 121 15.41 8.13 -1.38
N TYR A 122 15.55 9.44 -1.52
CA TYR A 122 15.99 10.31 -0.44
C TYR A 122 15.03 10.29 0.76
N SER A 123 13.72 10.31 0.52
CA SER A 123 12.71 10.24 1.59
C SER A 123 12.82 8.94 2.38
N ILE A 124 12.91 7.80 1.69
CA ILE A 124 13.04 6.49 2.35
C ILE A 124 14.36 6.40 3.12
N TYR A 125 15.47 6.86 2.53
CA TYR A 125 16.77 6.94 3.19
C TYR A 125 16.69 7.79 4.47
N SER A 126 16.10 8.99 4.40
CA SER A 126 15.95 9.90 5.54
C SER A 126 15.14 9.31 6.67
N ILE A 127 14.07 8.56 6.35
CA ILE A 127 13.27 7.84 7.34
C ILE A 127 14.10 6.75 8.03
N VAL A 128 14.88 5.98 7.27
CA VAL A 128 15.74 4.93 7.83
C VAL A 128 16.79 5.52 8.76
N VAL A 129 17.48 6.60 8.34
CA VAL A 129 18.47 7.29 9.16
C VAL A 129 17.86 7.86 10.43
N LEU A 130 16.69 8.50 10.33
CA LEU A 130 15.99 9.03 11.49
C LEU A 130 15.66 7.94 12.52
N LEU A 131 15.30 6.75 12.07
CA LEU A 131 14.77 5.68 12.94
C LEU A 131 15.87 4.76 13.51
N VAL A 132 17.07 4.79 12.95
CA VAL A 132 18.17 3.86 13.33
C VAL A 132 18.47 3.91 14.82
N ASP A 133 18.41 5.09 15.45
CA ASP A 133 18.73 5.27 16.86
C ASP A 133 17.54 4.95 17.81
N TYR A 134 16.32 4.88 17.27
CA TYR A 134 15.09 4.66 18.06
C TYR A 134 14.60 3.22 18.01
N ILE A 135 14.92 2.48 16.96
CA ILE A 135 14.49 1.10 16.80
C ILE A 135 15.49 0.15 17.50
N PRO A 136 15.01 -0.84 18.28
CA PRO A 136 15.88 -1.84 18.88
C PRO A 136 16.80 -2.50 17.85
N LYS A 137 18.08 -2.68 18.18
CA LYS A 137 19.09 -3.27 17.25
C LYS A 137 18.66 -4.59 16.63
N SER A 138 17.92 -5.43 17.39
CA SER A 138 17.36 -6.70 16.90
C SER A 138 16.31 -6.54 15.80
N ASN A 139 15.77 -5.33 15.60
CA ASN A 139 14.72 -5.02 14.63
C ASN A 139 15.24 -4.27 13.41
N LEU A 140 16.50 -3.77 13.43
CA LEU A 140 17.08 -2.98 12.34
C LEU A 140 17.11 -3.74 11.01
N ILE A 141 17.47 -5.03 11.03
CA ILE A 141 17.50 -5.84 9.82
C ILE A 141 16.13 -5.92 9.14
N TYR A 142 15.05 -6.03 9.91
CA TYR A 142 13.68 -6.08 9.41
C TYR A 142 13.26 -4.73 8.81
N MET A 143 13.64 -3.62 9.46
CA MET A 143 13.39 -2.27 8.94
C MET A 143 14.08 -2.07 7.59
N ILE A 144 15.36 -2.44 7.47
CA ILE A 144 16.11 -2.32 6.21
C ILE A 144 15.48 -3.20 5.12
N LEU A 145 15.09 -4.44 5.46
CA LEU A 145 14.40 -5.33 4.53
C LEU A 145 13.10 -4.71 4.00
N CYS A 146 12.29 -4.11 4.90
CA CYS A 146 11.07 -3.43 4.51
C CYS A 146 11.33 -2.23 3.61
N ALA A 147 12.34 -1.41 3.93
CA ALA A 147 12.75 -0.27 3.10
C ALA A 147 13.18 -0.72 1.69
N CYS A 148 13.95 -1.81 1.58
CA CYS A 148 14.32 -2.41 0.29
C CYS A 148 13.10 -2.87 -0.51
N CYS A 149 12.15 -3.59 0.12
CA CYS A 149 10.91 -4.01 -0.54
C CYS A 149 10.07 -2.81 -1.00
N LEU A 150 10.00 -1.76 -0.20
CA LEU A 150 9.29 -0.53 -0.53
C LEU A 150 9.94 0.20 -1.71
N LEU A 151 11.28 0.28 -1.75
CA LEU A 151 12.03 0.85 -2.89
C LEU A 151 11.77 0.06 -4.18
N ILE A 152 11.80 -1.27 -4.12
CA ILE A 152 11.50 -2.12 -5.28
C ILE A 152 10.07 -1.87 -5.76
N TYR A 153 9.09 -1.83 -4.86
CA TYR A 153 7.70 -1.55 -5.20
C TYR A 153 7.55 -0.16 -5.83
N ALA A 154 8.14 0.87 -5.23
CA ALA A 154 8.12 2.24 -5.76
C ALA A 154 8.75 2.32 -7.16
N ALA A 155 9.87 1.63 -7.39
CA ALA A 155 10.53 1.56 -8.70
C ALA A 155 9.64 0.88 -9.75
N VAL A 156 8.94 -0.19 -9.40
CA VAL A 156 8.00 -0.89 -10.29
C VAL A 156 6.82 0.01 -10.64
N VAL A 157 6.23 0.68 -9.66
CA VAL A 157 5.13 1.64 -9.87
C VAL A 157 5.57 2.79 -10.77
N ALA A 158 6.72 3.40 -10.49
CA ALA A 158 7.29 4.48 -11.30
C ALA A 158 7.53 4.02 -12.75
N LYS A 159 8.10 2.83 -12.94
CA LYS A 159 8.35 2.25 -14.27
C LYS A 159 7.08 2.06 -15.08
N ILE A 160 5.97 1.62 -14.46
CA ILE A 160 4.67 1.46 -15.14
C ILE A 160 4.06 2.82 -15.45
N TYR A 161 4.11 3.76 -14.52
CA TYR A 161 3.58 5.11 -14.69
C TYR A 161 4.29 5.88 -15.81
N VAL A 162 5.62 5.87 -15.83
CA VAL A 162 6.44 6.61 -16.82
C VAL A 162 6.19 6.16 -18.26
N LYS A 163 5.89 4.88 -18.45
CA LYS A 163 5.55 4.36 -19.78
C LYS A 163 4.23 4.89 -20.34
N ASN A 164 3.40 5.49 -19.48
CA ASN A 164 2.10 6.11 -19.82
C ASN A 164 1.19 5.28 -20.74
N ASN A 165 1.36 3.95 -20.71
CA ASN A 165 0.62 3.03 -21.58
C ASN A 165 -0.73 2.63 -20.99
N TYR A 166 -1.06 3.15 -19.79
CA TYR A 166 -2.28 2.74 -19.09
C TYR A 166 -3.12 3.94 -18.67
N GLN A 167 -4.41 3.91 -19.05
CA GLN A 167 -5.38 4.93 -18.71
C GLN A 167 -5.49 5.20 -17.18
N HIS A 168 -5.20 4.19 -16.37
CA HIS A 168 -5.26 4.29 -14.90
C HIS A 168 -3.86 4.33 -14.24
N GLY A 169 -2.81 4.72 -14.96
CA GLY A 169 -1.45 4.83 -14.43
C GLY A 169 -1.33 5.77 -13.23
N THR A 170 -2.09 6.89 -13.23
CA THR A 170 -2.16 7.84 -12.12
C THR A 170 -2.78 7.24 -10.85
N VAL A 171 -3.73 6.30 -10.99
CA VAL A 171 -4.33 5.57 -9.86
C VAL A 171 -3.27 4.68 -9.20
N LEU A 172 -2.46 3.99 -10.00
CA LEU A 172 -1.35 3.19 -9.48
C LEU A 172 -0.28 4.06 -8.81
N LEU A 173 0.06 5.21 -9.39
CA LEU A 173 0.99 6.16 -8.78
C LEU A 173 0.47 6.65 -7.41
N GLY A 174 -0.81 7.01 -7.33
CA GLY A 174 -1.47 7.39 -6.07
C GLY A 174 -1.38 6.27 -5.02
N SER A 175 -1.59 5.01 -5.42
CA SER A 175 -1.39 3.85 -4.53
C SER A 175 0.05 3.77 -4.02
N GLY A 176 1.04 3.93 -4.90
CA GLY A 176 2.46 3.88 -4.54
C GLY A 176 2.85 4.97 -3.56
N ILE A 177 2.47 6.22 -3.83
CA ILE A 177 2.74 7.37 -2.94
C ILE A 177 2.08 7.15 -1.57
N SER A 178 0.81 6.75 -1.54
CA SER A 178 0.10 6.48 -0.27
C SER A 178 0.76 5.33 0.51
N SER A 179 1.30 4.30 -0.16
CA SER A 179 2.06 3.22 0.49
C SER A 179 3.35 3.74 1.14
N ILE A 180 4.09 4.62 0.47
CA ILE A 180 5.33 5.22 1.00
C ILE A 180 5.02 6.01 2.28
N PHE A 181 3.96 6.85 2.25
CA PHE A 181 3.56 7.63 3.42
C PHE A 181 3.14 6.73 4.58
N HIS A 182 2.26 5.77 4.35
CA HIS A 182 1.78 4.86 5.39
C HIS A 182 2.93 4.06 6.02
N ILE A 183 3.78 3.41 5.21
CA ILE A 183 4.87 2.55 5.71
C ILE A 183 5.96 3.40 6.38
N GLY A 184 6.27 4.58 5.83
CA GLY A 184 7.29 5.47 6.38
C GLY A 184 6.86 6.14 7.67
N LEU A 185 5.61 6.66 7.74
CA LEU A 185 5.14 7.38 8.93
C LEU A 185 4.81 6.44 10.11
N SER A 186 4.43 5.17 9.85
CA SER A 186 4.06 4.23 10.91
C SER A 186 5.15 4.05 11.97
N PRO A 187 6.40 3.70 11.65
CA PRO A 187 7.45 3.58 12.65
C PRO A 187 7.87 4.92 13.24
N ILE A 188 7.78 6.04 12.50
CA ILE A 188 8.04 7.38 13.05
C ILE A 188 7.04 7.66 14.16
N ASN A 189 5.76 7.40 13.92
CA ASN A 189 4.70 7.63 14.88
C ASN A 189 4.80 6.74 16.14
N GLU A 190 5.33 5.53 16.00
CA GLU A 190 5.38 4.57 17.12
C GLU A 190 6.71 4.61 17.90
N TYR A 191 7.84 4.95 17.27
CA TYR A 191 9.15 4.93 17.93
C TYR A 191 9.72 6.32 18.22
N PHE A 192 9.44 7.31 17.35
CA PHE A 192 10.04 8.64 17.50
C PHE A 192 9.11 9.64 18.18
N TYR A 193 7.90 9.84 17.64
CA TYR A 193 6.97 10.85 18.15
C TYR A 193 5.53 10.45 17.88
N TYR A 194 4.87 9.98 18.93
CA TYR A 194 3.45 9.60 18.83
C TYR A 194 2.55 10.82 18.68
N ASN A 195 1.81 10.90 17.58
CA ASN A 195 0.90 11.99 17.27
C ASN A 195 -0.42 11.45 16.67
N LYS A 196 -1.53 11.94 17.20
CA LYS A 196 -2.89 11.59 16.72
C LYS A 196 -3.06 11.87 15.22
N THR A 197 -2.60 13.05 14.78
CA THR A 197 -2.71 13.46 13.38
C THR A 197 -1.94 12.48 12.47
N PHE A 198 -0.77 12.02 12.89
CA PHE A 198 -0.02 11.02 12.13
C PHE A 198 -0.77 9.69 12.06
N THR A 199 -1.39 9.25 13.16
CA THR A 199 -2.22 8.03 13.16
C THR A 199 -3.35 8.13 12.14
N VAL A 200 -4.05 9.26 12.08
CA VAL A 200 -5.13 9.50 11.11
C VAL A 200 -4.60 9.47 9.68
N ILE A 201 -3.49 10.18 9.40
CA ILE A 201 -2.86 10.21 8.07
C ILE A 201 -2.41 8.82 7.64
N ILE A 202 -1.77 8.05 8.55
CA ILE A 202 -1.33 6.68 8.30
C ILE A 202 -2.50 5.80 7.89
N ILE A 203 -3.62 5.84 8.62
CA ILE A 203 -4.83 5.05 8.34
C ILE A 203 -5.43 5.45 6.99
N ILE A 204 -5.55 6.74 6.70
CA ILE A 204 -6.07 7.25 5.43
C ILE A 204 -5.19 6.76 4.28
N CYS A 205 -3.87 6.98 4.36
CA CYS A 205 -2.93 6.57 3.32
C CYS A 205 -2.92 5.04 3.13
N HIS A 206 -3.03 4.28 4.23
CA HIS A 206 -3.06 2.83 4.18
C HIS A 206 -4.24 2.31 3.35
N PHE A 207 -5.46 2.66 3.70
CA PHE A 207 -6.64 2.15 2.99
C PHE A 207 -6.80 2.73 1.60
N ILE A 208 -6.42 3.99 1.37
CA ILE A 208 -6.39 4.58 0.04
C ILE A 208 -5.41 3.80 -0.84
N SER A 209 -4.23 3.44 -0.34
CA SER A 209 -3.23 2.69 -1.12
C SER A 209 -3.77 1.34 -1.59
N ILE A 210 -4.40 0.57 -0.70
CA ILE A 210 -4.98 -0.74 -1.01
C ILE A 210 -6.13 -0.61 -2.01
N TYR A 211 -7.02 0.35 -1.77
CA TYR A 211 -8.18 0.58 -2.62
C TYR A 211 -7.78 1.00 -4.04
N LEU A 212 -6.85 1.94 -4.18
CA LEU A 212 -6.35 2.38 -5.48
C LEU A 212 -5.62 1.26 -6.21
N PHE A 213 -4.83 0.43 -5.52
CA PHE A 213 -4.20 -0.73 -6.12
C PHE A 213 -5.24 -1.71 -6.67
N MET A 214 -6.27 -2.03 -5.87
CA MET A 214 -7.40 -2.87 -6.31
C MET A 214 -8.09 -2.27 -7.55
N VAL A 215 -8.36 -0.96 -7.55
CA VAL A 215 -8.98 -0.28 -8.69
C VAL A 215 -8.12 -0.39 -9.94
N PHE A 216 -6.80 -0.20 -9.81
CA PHE A 216 -5.87 -0.35 -10.93
C PHE A 216 -5.94 -1.75 -11.54
N ILE A 217 -5.77 -2.81 -10.75
CA ILE A 217 -5.72 -4.19 -11.26
C ILE A 217 -7.07 -4.68 -11.79
N THR A 218 -8.19 -4.13 -11.33
CA THR A 218 -9.53 -4.51 -11.80
C THR A 218 -9.96 -3.77 -13.06
N LYS A 219 -9.48 -2.54 -13.26
CA LYS A 219 -9.87 -1.69 -14.41
C LYS A 219 -8.84 -1.67 -15.54
N THR A 220 -7.63 -2.17 -15.29
CA THR A 220 -6.54 -2.12 -16.27
C THR A 220 -6.21 -3.52 -16.76
N LYS A 221 -6.18 -3.70 -18.08
CA LYS A 221 -5.74 -4.96 -18.69
C LYS A 221 -4.21 -4.92 -18.91
N PRO A 222 -3.48 -6.03 -18.65
CA PRO A 222 -2.06 -6.12 -18.98
C PRO A 222 -1.83 -5.96 -20.50
N VAL A 223 -0.69 -5.37 -20.86
CA VAL A 223 -0.27 -5.33 -22.29
C VAL A 223 0.20 -6.71 -22.72
N ASN A 224 -0.43 -7.28 -23.72
CA ASN A 224 0.05 -8.52 -24.33
C ASN A 224 1.45 -8.33 -24.90
N SER A 225 2.23 -9.41 -24.97
CA SER A 225 3.62 -9.42 -25.46
C SER A 225 3.78 -8.91 -26.92
N GLN A 226 2.67 -8.73 -27.64
CA GLN A 226 2.61 -8.20 -29.01
C GLN A 226 2.23 -6.71 -29.10
N GLY A 227 2.10 -6.01 -27.96
CA GLY A 227 1.78 -4.58 -27.94
C GLY A 227 0.31 -4.22 -28.13
N ASN A 228 -0.56 -5.18 -28.35
CA ASN A 228 -2.01 -4.95 -28.45
C ASN A 228 -2.69 -5.12 -27.09
N TYR A 229 -3.59 -4.21 -26.77
CA TYR A 229 -4.45 -4.32 -25.58
C TYR A 229 -5.46 -5.46 -25.81
N SER A 230 -5.54 -6.40 -24.89
CA SER A 230 -6.53 -7.48 -24.87
C SER A 230 -7.78 -7.10 -24.08
#